data_e1d0b663e5a7fa70c01f9dcfdcad8681
#
_entry.id   e1d0b663e5a7fa70c01f9dcfdcad8681
#
_cell.length_a   1.000
_cell.length_b   1.000
_cell.length_c   1.000
_cell.angle_alpha   90.00
_cell.angle_beta   90.00
_cell.angle_gamma   90.00
#
_symmetry.space_group_name_H-M   'P 1'
#
loop_
_entity.id
_entity.type
_entity.pdbx_description
1 polymer ?
#
loop_
_entity_poly.entity_id
_entity_poly.type
_entity_poly.pdbx_seq_one_letter_code
_entity_poly.pdbx_strand_id
1 'polypeptide(L)'
;CASFHKNIFEELKKDYIDQKLVKFEHHSFPLDLAALNAELIVRCHADNQKKFQLLGEIYKKQNKWAVGSDIKKINESIKKIGSELGLDKIKMNECLKNEDAQDQILNERIEAQKKYKIQSTPTIFINDKQYENEHKYKLFKKAIEKILKKNEI
;
A
#
# COMPACT_ATOMS: atom_id res chain seq x y z
N CYS A 1 -3.16 -7.62 -2.28
CA CYS A 1 -3.24 -6.31 -1.58
C CYS A 1 -4.51 -5.55 -1.88
N ALA A 2 -4.95 -5.52 -3.15
CA ALA A 2 -6.20 -4.82 -3.51
C ALA A 2 -7.41 -5.42 -2.78
N SER A 3 -7.47 -6.74 -2.68
CA SER A 3 -8.54 -7.44 -1.96
C SER A 3 -8.53 -7.10 -0.46
N PHE A 4 -7.34 -7.05 0.16
CA PHE A 4 -7.19 -6.61 1.55
C PHE A 4 -7.71 -5.19 1.73
N HIS A 5 -7.34 -4.28 0.84
CA HIS A 5 -7.79 -2.89 0.88
C HIS A 5 -9.33 -2.79 0.80
N LYS A 6 -9.92 -3.52 -0.14
CA LYS A 6 -11.37 -3.49 -0.36
C LYS A 6 -12.15 -4.11 0.79
N ASN A 7 -11.72 -5.28 1.29
CA ASN A 7 -12.54 -6.11 2.19
C ASN A 7 -12.21 -5.90 3.67
N ILE A 8 -11.05 -5.33 3.98
CA ILE A 8 -10.57 -5.27 5.37
C ILE A 8 -10.17 -3.85 5.76
N PHE A 9 -9.36 -3.17 4.95
CA PHE A 9 -8.76 -1.90 5.33
C PHE A 9 -9.79 -0.81 5.61
N GLU A 10 -10.82 -0.68 4.82
CA GLU A 10 -11.82 0.38 4.99
C GLU A 10 -12.54 0.26 6.33
N GLU A 11 -12.93 -0.95 6.73
CA GLU A 11 -13.56 -1.18 8.02
C GLU A 11 -12.59 -1.03 9.17
N LEU A 12 -11.35 -1.49 9.00
CA LEU A 12 -10.29 -1.31 9.96
C LEU A 12 -10.02 0.17 10.21
N LYS A 13 -9.99 0.96 9.15
CA LYS A 13 -9.81 2.41 9.22
C LYS A 13 -10.91 3.07 10.03
N LYS A 14 -12.15 2.76 9.73
CA LYS A 14 -13.33 3.31 10.40
C LYS A 14 -13.35 2.93 11.88
N ASP A 15 -13.12 1.67 12.20
CA ASP A 15 -13.31 1.16 13.55
C ASP A 15 -12.12 1.40 14.48
N TYR A 16 -10.90 1.50 13.94
CA TYR A 16 -9.68 1.56 14.76
C TYR A 16 -8.74 2.70 14.42
N ILE A 17 -8.45 2.93 13.15
CA ILE A 17 -7.45 3.94 12.75
C ILE A 17 -7.99 5.36 13.01
N ASP A 18 -9.20 5.64 12.54
CA ASP A 18 -9.85 6.95 12.71
C ASP A 18 -10.20 7.21 14.18
N GLN A 19 -10.38 6.15 14.97
CA GLN A 19 -10.61 6.23 16.41
C GLN A 19 -9.32 6.37 17.21
N LYS A 20 -8.16 6.40 16.55
CA LYS A 20 -6.83 6.52 17.16
C LYS A 20 -6.49 5.36 18.12
N LEU A 21 -7.11 4.21 17.93
CA LEU A 21 -6.83 2.99 18.67
C LEU A 21 -5.70 2.18 18.06
N VAL A 22 -5.47 2.33 16.76
CA VAL A 22 -4.47 1.59 15.97
C VAL A 22 -3.75 2.56 15.05
N LYS A 23 -2.44 2.42 14.93
CA LYS A 23 -1.63 3.06 13.91
C LYS A 23 -1.41 2.06 12.77
N PHE A 24 -1.67 2.47 11.55
CA PHE A 24 -1.46 1.64 10.37
C PHE A 24 -0.25 2.12 9.60
N GLU A 25 0.64 1.18 9.24
CA GLU A 25 1.79 1.47 8.39
C GLU A 25 1.72 0.62 7.13
N HIS A 26 1.88 1.25 5.98
CA HIS A 26 1.98 0.57 4.70
C HIS A 26 3.44 0.53 4.23
N HIS A 27 3.91 -0.67 3.90
CA HIS A 27 5.24 -0.88 3.34
C HIS A 27 5.10 -1.48 1.95
N SER A 28 5.73 -0.85 0.97
CA SER A 28 5.67 -1.27 -0.42
C SER A 28 6.53 -2.53 -0.66
N PHE A 29 5.97 -3.46 -1.41
CA PHE A 29 6.68 -4.68 -1.82
C PHE A 29 6.33 -4.99 -3.27
N PRO A 30 6.88 -4.22 -4.25
CA PRO A 30 6.51 -4.40 -5.65
C PRO A 30 7.01 -5.73 -6.19
N LEU A 31 6.12 -6.44 -6.87
CA LEU A 31 6.41 -7.75 -7.46
C LEU A 31 6.81 -7.66 -8.94
N ASP A 32 6.53 -6.53 -9.58
CA ASP A 32 6.82 -6.30 -10.98
C ASP A 32 7.04 -4.81 -11.26
N LEU A 33 7.36 -4.48 -12.52
CA LEU A 33 7.61 -3.10 -12.93
C LEU A 33 6.35 -2.22 -12.79
N ALA A 34 5.18 -2.76 -13.08
CA ALA A 34 3.93 -2.00 -12.95
C ALA A 34 3.69 -1.57 -11.50
N ALA A 35 3.90 -2.48 -10.55
CA ALA A 35 3.78 -2.20 -9.12
C ALA A 35 4.84 -1.19 -8.65
N LEU A 36 6.07 -1.30 -9.13
CA LEU A 36 7.13 -0.32 -8.85
C LEU A 36 6.74 1.07 -9.33
N ASN A 37 6.24 1.18 -10.56
CA ASN A 37 5.83 2.45 -11.13
C ASN A 37 4.63 3.06 -10.40
N ALA A 38 3.69 2.23 -9.95
CA ALA A 38 2.58 2.69 -9.12
C ALA A 38 3.09 3.30 -7.81
N GLU A 39 4.05 2.67 -7.16
CA GLU A 39 4.64 3.19 -5.92
C GLU A 39 5.41 4.49 -6.15
N LEU A 40 6.14 4.60 -7.27
CA LEU A 40 6.82 5.85 -7.63
C LEU A 40 5.84 7.01 -7.77
N ILE A 41 4.69 6.77 -8.37
CA ILE A 41 3.64 7.79 -8.51
C ILE A 41 3.05 8.16 -7.13
N VAL A 42 2.79 7.19 -6.27
CA VAL A 42 2.32 7.45 -4.90
C VAL A 42 3.31 8.35 -4.16
N ARG A 43 4.60 8.03 -4.20
CA ARG A 43 5.65 8.81 -3.53
C ARG A 43 5.92 10.16 -4.16
N CYS A 44 5.38 10.40 -5.35
CA CYS A 44 5.48 11.68 -6.04
C CYS A 44 4.72 12.80 -5.32
N HIS A 45 3.71 12.45 -4.53
CA HIS A 45 2.97 13.40 -3.72
C HIS A 45 3.78 13.81 -2.49
N ALA A 46 3.79 15.12 -2.17
CA ALA A 46 4.50 15.63 -1.00
C ALA A 46 3.71 15.43 0.30
N ASP A 47 2.39 15.46 0.23
CA ASP A 47 1.49 15.35 1.38
C ASP A 47 1.21 13.87 1.70
N ASN A 48 1.47 13.46 2.95
CA ASN A 48 1.27 12.08 3.38
C ASN A 48 -0.19 11.62 3.31
N GLN A 49 -1.14 12.50 3.62
CA GLN A 49 -2.56 12.21 3.48
C GLN A 49 -2.95 11.89 2.05
N LYS A 50 -2.46 12.73 1.12
CA LYS A 50 -2.72 12.54 -0.32
C LYS A 50 -2.01 11.31 -0.88
N LYS A 51 -0.82 10.98 -0.37
CA LYS A 51 -0.16 9.71 -0.70
C LYS A 51 -1.05 8.52 -0.33
N PHE A 52 -1.65 8.55 0.85
CA PHE A 52 -2.53 7.48 1.31
C PHE A 52 -3.83 7.39 0.49
N GLN A 53 -4.41 8.54 0.14
CA GLN A 53 -5.56 8.58 -0.75
C GLN A 53 -5.24 8.01 -2.13
N LEU A 54 -4.09 8.39 -2.68
CA LEU A 54 -3.64 7.91 -3.98
C LEU A 54 -3.36 6.40 -3.95
N LEU A 55 -2.73 5.91 -2.90
CA LEU A 55 -2.52 4.47 -2.69
C LEU A 55 -3.86 3.72 -2.68
N GLY A 56 -4.86 4.25 -1.98
CA GLY A 56 -6.20 3.69 -1.95
C GLY A 56 -6.85 3.61 -3.32
N GLU A 57 -6.75 4.68 -4.11
CA GLU A 57 -7.29 4.72 -5.46
C GLU A 57 -6.57 3.75 -6.40
N ILE A 58 -5.27 3.60 -6.25
CA ILE A 58 -4.48 2.65 -7.02
C ILE A 58 -4.93 1.22 -6.72
N TYR A 59 -5.13 0.85 -5.48
CA TYR A 59 -5.67 -0.47 -5.14
C TYR A 59 -7.11 -0.66 -5.63
N LYS A 60 -7.94 0.34 -5.42
CA LYS A 60 -9.36 0.30 -5.83
C LYS A 60 -9.52 0.10 -7.34
N LYS A 61 -8.64 0.72 -8.12
CA LYS A 61 -8.70 0.70 -9.59
C LYS A 61 -7.68 -0.27 -10.21
N GLN A 62 -7.11 -1.18 -9.43
CA GLN A 62 -6.07 -2.09 -9.93
C GLN A 62 -6.53 -2.90 -11.13
N ASN A 63 -7.78 -3.35 -11.16
CA ASN A 63 -8.34 -4.07 -12.30
C ASN A 63 -8.45 -3.24 -13.58
N LYS A 64 -8.31 -1.92 -13.49
CA LYS A 64 -8.34 -1.01 -14.63
C LYS A 64 -6.96 -0.66 -15.15
N TRP A 65 -5.97 -0.48 -14.28
CA TRP A 65 -4.63 -0.10 -14.70
C TRP A 65 -3.66 -1.28 -14.84
N ALA A 66 -3.84 -2.34 -14.07
CA ALA A 66 -2.97 -3.52 -14.11
C ALA A 66 -3.44 -4.50 -15.19
N VAL A 67 -3.56 -4.03 -16.42
CA VAL A 67 -4.10 -4.80 -17.55
C VAL A 67 -3.09 -4.88 -18.67
N GLY A 68 -2.83 -6.12 -19.14
CA GLY A 68 -1.90 -6.37 -20.24
C GLY A 68 -0.44 -6.26 -19.81
N SER A 69 0.44 -6.23 -20.81
CA SER A 69 1.89 -6.21 -20.62
C SER A 69 2.57 -4.95 -21.16
N ASP A 70 1.81 -4.02 -21.74
CA ASP A 70 2.36 -2.76 -22.26
C ASP A 70 2.54 -1.77 -21.13
N ILE A 71 3.77 -1.61 -20.66
CA ILE A 71 4.09 -0.74 -19.53
C ILE A 71 3.76 0.74 -19.82
N LYS A 72 3.83 1.18 -21.06
CA LYS A 72 3.47 2.56 -21.41
C LYS A 72 1.99 2.82 -21.18
N LYS A 73 1.13 1.89 -21.57
CA LYS A 73 -0.32 1.98 -21.34
C LYS A 73 -0.65 1.90 -19.85
N ILE A 74 0.02 1.02 -19.12
CA ILE A 74 -0.14 0.89 -17.66
C ILE A 74 0.24 2.21 -17.00
N ASN A 75 1.38 2.78 -17.35
CA ASN A 75 1.84 4.06 -16.80
C ASN A 75 0.86 5.21 -17.08
N GLU A 76 0.28 5.27 -18.27
CA GLU A 76 -0.72 6.29 -18.60
C GLU A 76 -1.97 6.15 -17.73
N SER A 77 -2.41 4.91 -17.48
CA SER A 77 -3.55 4.65 -16.60
C SER A 77 -3.26 5.05 -15.15
N ILE A 78 -2.06 4.75 -14.64
CA ILE A 78 -1.64 5.14 -13.29
C ILE A 78 -1.53 6.68 -13.18
N LYS A 79 -0.94 7.32 -14.17
CA LYS A 79 -0.83 8.80 -14.19
C LYS A 79 -2.19 9.48 -14.22
N LYS A 80 -3.17 8.88 -14.88
CA LYS A 80 -4.54 9.41 -14.87
C LYS A 80 -5.10 9.44 -13.45
N ILE A 81 -4.87 8.39 -12.67
CA ILE A 81 -5.29 8.34 -11.26
C ILE A 81 -4.57 9.42 -10.46
N GLY A 82 -3.27 9.58 -10.66
CA GLY A 82 -2.48 10.64 -10.02
C GLY A 82 -2.98 12.03 -10.34
N SER A 83 -3.35 12.28 -11.60
CA SER A 83 -3.90 13.57 -12.06
C SER A 83 -5.22 13.90 -11.35
N GLU A 84 -6.07 12.93 -11.15
CA GLU A 84 -7.34 13.09 -10.43
C GLU A 84 -7.15 13.56 -8.99
N LEU A 85 -5.97 13.27 -8.42
CA LEU A 85 -5.60 13.69 -7.05
C LEU A 85 -4.61 14.86 -7.04
N GLY A 86 -4.50 15.58 -8.14
CA GLY A 86 -3.76 16.82 -8.20
C GLY A 86 -2.30 16.73 -8.60
N LEU A 87 -1.81 15.56 -9.03
CA LEU A 87 -0.45 15.44 -9.51
C LEU A 87 -0.32 15.96 -10.96
N ASP A 88 0.70 16.78 -11.19
CA ASP A 88 1.04 17.28 -12.51
C ASP A 88 1.71 16.19 -13.35
N LYS A 89 1.35 16.11 -14.63
CA LYS A 89 1.87 15.10 -15.56
C LYS A 89 3.39 15.17 -15.72
N ILE A 90 3.94 16.37 -15.80
CA ILE A 90 5.39 16.56 -15.95
C ILE A 90 6.12 16.04 -14.71
N LYS A 91 5.59 16.37 -13.53
CA LYS A 91 6.14 15.89 -12.26
C LYS A 91 6.08 14.38 -12.16
N MET A 92 4.96 13.76 -12.56
CA MET A 92 4.83 12.31 -12.55
C MET A 92 5.83 11.63 -13.49
N ASN A 93 6.07 12.20 -14.67
CA ASN A 93 7.08 11.71 -15.60
C ASN A 93 8.48 11.77 -14.99
N GLU A 94 8.80 12.82 -14.27
CA GLU A 94 10.07 12.95 -13.53
C GLU A 94 10.18 11.90 -12.43
N CYS A 95 9.12 11.69 -11.67
CA CYS A 95 9.09 10.67 -10.60
C CYS A 95 9.31 9.27 -11.15
N LEU A 96 8.75 8.94 -12.30
CA LEU A 96 8.93 7.64 -12.95
C LEU A 96 10.37 7.40 -13.43
N LYS A 97 11.13 8.46 -13.67
CA LYS A 97 12.52 8.40 -14.12
C LYS A 97 13.53 8.55 -12.99
N ASN A 98 13.08 8.74 -11.77
CA ASN A 98 13.95 8.96 -10.61
C ASN A 98 14.58 7.64 -10.16
N GLU A 99 15.82 7.42 -10.57
CA GLU A 99 16.58 6.20 -10.27
C GLU A 99 16.84 6.02 -8.78
N ASP A 100 17.11 7.10 -8.06
CA ASP A 100 17.32 7.05 -6.61
C ASP A 100 16.07 6.57 -5.87
N ALA A 101 14.90 7.05 -6.29
CA ALA A 101 13.62 6.61 -5.71
C ALA A 101 13.34 5.14 -6.04
N GLN A 102 13.65 4.70 -7.27
CA GLN A 102 13.53 3.30 -7.66
C GLN A 102 14.42 2.41 -6.79
N ASP A 103 15.67 2.79 -6.63
CA ASP A 103 16.64 2.05 -5.83
C ASP A 103 16.20 1.97 -4.36
N GLN A 104 15.67 3.07 -3.81
CA GLN A 104 15.16 3.10 -2.45
C GLN A 104 14.03 2.09 -2.26
N ILE A 105 13.06 2.07 -3.16
CA ILE A 105 11.93 1.14 -3.08
C ILE A 105 12.41 -0.31 -3.18
N LEU A 106 13.31 -0.61 -4.11
CA LEU A 106 13.85 -1.95 -4.31
C LEU A 106 14.70 -2.40 -3.11
N ASN A 107 15.48 -1.50 -2.53
CA ASN A 107 16.26 -1.80 -1.34
C ASN A 107 15.38 -2.06 -0.12
N GLU A 108 14.31 -1.29 0.06
CA GLU A 108 13.31 -1.53 1.12
C GLU A 108 12.70 -2.92 0.98
N ARG A 109 12.39 -3.33 -0.25
CA ARG A 109 11.86 -4.68 -0.51
C ARG A 109 12.88 -5.75 -0.15
N ILE A 110 14.14 -5.59 -0.58
CA ILE A 110 15.21 -6.55 -0.29
C ILE A 110 15.42 -6.69 1.21
N GLU A 111 15.45 -5.58 1.93
CA GLU A 111 15.62 -5.55 3.38
C GLU A 111 14.45 -6.20 4.12
N ALA A 112 13.22 -5.93 3.67
CA ALA A 112 12.02 -6.57 4.23
C ALA A 112 12.05 -8.08 4.01
N GLN A 113 12.48 -8.52 2.82
CA GLN A 113 12.63 -9.93 2.50
C GLN A 113 13.64 -10.63 3.42
N LYS A 114 14.78 -9.99 3.67
CA LYS A 114 15.82 -10.53 4.55
C LYS A 114 15.35 -10.59 6.01
N LYS A 115 14.74 -9.51 6.49
CA LYS A 115 14.35 -9.38 7.90
C LYS A 115 13.13 -10.23 8.26
N TYR A 116 12.12 -10.23 7.41
CA TYR A 116 10.82 -10.84 7.71
C TYR A 116 10.54 -12.11 6.92
N LYS A 117 11.41 -12.49 5.99
CA LYS A 117 11.26 -13.69 5.13
C LYS A 117 9.90 -13.74 4.44
N ILE A 118 9.51 -12.62 3.83
CA ILE A 118 8.21 -12.45 3.19
C ILE A 118 8.09 -13.39 1.99
N GLN A 119 7.05 -14.20 1.98
CA GLN A 119 6.80 -15.20 0.92
C GLN A 119 5.68 -14.78 -0.03
N SER A 120 4.78 -13.92 0.42
CA SER A 120 3.62 -13.48 -0.35
C SER A 120 3.15 -12.11 0.11
N THR A 121 2.32 -11.46 -0.70
CA THR A 121 1.70 -10.18 -0.36
C THR A 121 0.17 -10.30 -0.38
N PRO A 122 -0.54 -9.64 0.53
CA PRO A 122 -0.01 -8.86 1.64
C PRO A 122 0.49 -9.76 2.78
N THR A 123 1.56 -9.33 3.45
CA THR A 123 2.01 -9.91 4.72
C THR A 123 1.73 -8.88 5.81
N ILE A 124 1.05 -9.29 6.87
CA ILE A 124 0.54 -8.39 7.90
C ILE A 124 1.22 -8.69 9.22
N PHE A 125 1.62 -7.63 9.94
CA PHE A 125 2.15 -7.72 11.30
C PHE A 125 1.27 -6.88 12.22
N ILE A 126 0.98 -7.43 13.40
CA ILE A 126 0.30 -6.70 14.46
C ILE A 126 1.25 -6.65 15.65
N ASN A 127 1.72 -5.45 16.03
CA ASN A 127 2.73 -5.25 17.06
C ASN A 127 3.94 -6.19 16.88
N ASP A 128 4.54 -6.14 15.71
CA ASP A 128 5.76 -6.88 15.33
C ASP A 128 5.59 -8.41 15.22
N LYS A 129 4.40 -8.91 15.44
CA LYS A 129 4.09 -10.33 15.26
C LYS A 129 3.36 -10.58 13.96
N GLN A 130 3.84 -11.52 13.16
CA GLN A 130 3.18 -11.85 11.90
C GLN A 130 1.78 -12.42 12.16
N TYR A 131 0.80 -11.87 11.44
CA TYR A 131 -0.56 -12.37 11.46
C TYR A 131 -0.67 -13.55 10.50
N GLU A 132 -1.04 -14.71 11.00
CA GLU A 132 -1.03 -15.97 10.23
C GLU A 132 -2.43 -16.54 9.96
N ASN A 133 -3.49 -15.88 10.42
CA ASN A 133 -4.86 -16.31 10.18
C ASN A 133 -5.38 -15.82 8.81
N GLU A 134 -6.57 -16.28 8.44
CA GLU A 134 -7.22 -15.85 7.22
C GLU A 134 -7.45 -14.33 7.20
N HIS A 135 -7.36 -13.73 6.02
CA HIS A 135 -7.59 -12.31 5.81
C HIS A 135 -9.08 -12.01 5.74
N LYS A 136 -9.72 -12.08 6.90
CA LYS A 136 -11.13 -11.71 7.11
C LYS A 136 -11.22 -10.66 8.20
N TYR A 137 -12.01 -9.61 7.98
CA TYR A 137 -12.11 -8.51 8.94
C TYR A 137 -12.47 -8.98 10.35
N LYS A 138 -13.43 -9.92 10.47
CA LYS A 138 -13.85 -10.48 11.75
C LYS A 138 -12.68 -11.04 12.56
N LEU A 139 -11.72 -11.70 11.89
CA LEU A 139 -10.56 -12.28 12.54
C LEU A 139 -9.51 -11.23 12.91
N PHE A 140 -9.32 -10.21 12.08
CA PHE A 140 -8.48 -9.07 12.42
C PHE A 140 -9.03 -8.32 13.62
N LYS A 141 -10.32 -8.07 13.62
CA LYS A 141 -11.01 -7.43 14.75
C LYS A 141 -10.77 -8.18 16.05
N LYS A 142 -10.94 -9.50 16.02
CA LYS A 142 -10.72 -10.35 17.20
C LYS A 142 -9.28 -10.25 17.72
N ALA A 143 -8.30 -10.27 16.81
CA ALA A 143 -6.89 -10.16 17.18
C ALA A 143 -6.56 -8.80 17.78
N ILE A 144 -7.08 -7.72 17.20
CA ILE A 144 -6.88 -6.34 17.68
C ILE A 144 -7.55 -6.16 19.04
N GLU A 145 -8.80 -6.57 19.20
CA GLU A 145 -9.54 -6.44 20.45
C GLU A 145 -8.85 -7.16 21.61
N LYS A 146 -8.28 -8.33 21.35
CA LYS A 146 -7.52 -9.08 22.35
C LYS A 146 -6.32 -8.28 22.88
N ILE A 147 -5.62 -7.57 22.00
CA ILE A 147 -4.47 -6.74 22.36
C ILE A 147 -4.92 -5.49 23.10
N LEU A 148 -5.99 -4.84 22.64
CA LEU A 148 -6.52 -3.62 23.28
C LEU A 148 -7.02 -3.91 24.69
N LYS A 149 -7.70 -5.01 24.92
CA LYS A 149 -8.14 -5.44 26.25
C LYS A 149 -6.97 -5.68 27.20
N LYS A 150 -5.89 -6.27 26.69
CA LYS A 150 -4.67 -6.54 27.45
C LYS A 150 -3.99 -5.25 27.92
N ASN A 151 -4.10 -4.18 27.12
CA ASN A 151 -3.49 -2.88 27.42
C ASN A 151 -4.33 -1.99 28.33
N GLU A 152 -5.58 -2.36 28.64
CA GLU A 152 -6.46 -1.63 29.53
C GLU A 152 -6.22 -1.92 31.04
N ILE A 153 -5.33 -2.84 31.33
CA ILE A 153 -5.04 -3.27 32.74
C ILE A 153 -3.97 -2.39 33.36
#